data_c7f063c1a78b28f34b327512ef132f8f
#
_entry.id   c7f063c1a78b28f34b327512ef132f8f
#
_cell.length_a   1.000
_cell.length_b   1.000
_cell.length_c   1.000
_cell.angle_alpha   90.00
_cell.angle_beta   90.00
_cell.angle_gamma   90.00
#
_symmetry.space_group_name_H-M   'P 1'
#
loop_
_entity.id
_entity.type
_entity.pdbx_description
1 polymer ?
#
loop_
_entity_poly.entity_id
_entity_poly.type
_entity_poly.pdbx_seq_one_letter_code
_entity_poly.pdbx_strand_id
1 'polypeptide(L)'
;MELPFAEAWKIKMVEPIKKSTREQREKWLNEAHQNVFMLKSDYVYIDLLTDSGTGAMSDRQWSAMMMGDESYGGARSFYHMKDTITEITGFEYVIPTHQGRAAENVLFSYLVKPGQVIPGNAHFDTTKGHIESRKAFAIDVTVPEAYDTQLEVPFKGNVSLEKLEKVLKENKGNVPFFVLTVTNNTVGGQPVSMKNIRETCELCHKYGVPVNIDSARFIENAYFIKTREKGYENKTLREICKEMFSYADSMTMSAKKDGLVNMGGFIATNKKDWYEGAKLFCIPFEGFLTYGGMNGRDMDALAVGLKENIEFEMVETRIKQVHYLAAKLDEYGIPYQRPAGGHAIFVDADKVLTQIPKEEFPAQTLTCELYLEAGIRACEIGYVLADRDPVTRENRFGGNDFVRLCIPRRVYTNNHMDVIAAALKNVYDRRDTIKRGLEITWEAELMRHFTCQFKRLG
;
A
#
# COMPACT_ATOMS: atom_id res chain seq x y z
N MET A 1 22.90 -16.23 -27.23
CA MET A 1 21.94 -16.59 -26.16
C MET A 1 21.75 -15.34 -25.31
N GLU A 2 20.53 -14.89 -25.15
CA GLU A 2 20.21 -13.78 -24.25
C GLU A 2 20.48 -14.24 -22.80
N LEU A 3 21.09 -13.38 -21.99
CA LEU A 3 21.39 -13.72 -20.58
C LEU A 3 20.10 -13.70 -19.76
N PRO A 4 19.94 -14.62 -18.80
CA PRO A 4 18.80 -14.61 -17.91
C PRO A 4 18.82 -13.36 -17.01
N PHE A 5 17.63 -12.96 -16.54
CA PHE A 5 17.49 -11.86 -15.60
C PHE A 5 18.14 -12.18 -14.26
N ALA A 6 18.79 -11.19 -13.65
CA ALA A 6 19.27 -11.24 -12.28
C ALA A 6 18.96 -9.93 -11.56
N GLU A 7 18.98 -9.96 -10.22
CA GLU A 7 18.75 -8.80 -9.37
C GLU A 7 19.82 -7.72 -9.59
N ALA A 8 19.41 -6.45 -9.51
CA ALA A 8 20.29 -5.29 -9.62
C ALA A 8 21.11 -5.00 -8.33
N TRP A 9 21.14 -5.95 -7.38
CA TRP A 9 21.79 -5.81 -6.08
C TRP A 9 22.38 -7.15 -5.62
N LYS A 10 23.29 -7.08 -4.63
CA LYS A 10 23.87 -8.25 -3.93
C LYS A 10 23.66 -8.13 -2.43
N ILE A 11 23.48 -9.27 -1.76
CA ILE A 11 23.26 -9.36 -0.32
C ILE A 11 24.59 -9.15 0.42
N LYS A 12 24.60 -8.24 1.41
CA LYS A 12 25.74 -8.01 2.33
C LYS A 12 25.39 -8.28 3.80
N MET A 13 24.11 -8.20 4.17
CA MET A 13 23.62 -8.42 5.52
C MET A 13 22.47 -9.41 5.49
N VAL A 14 22.42 -10.31 6.47
CA VAL A 14 21.37 -11.34 6.59
C VAL A 14 20.80 -11.36 7.99
N GLU A 15 19.49 -11.62 8.09
CA GLU A 15 18.77 -11.87 9.33
C GLU A 15 18.33 -13.35 9.35
N PRO A 16 18.77 -14.16 10.36
CA PRO A 16 18.37 -15.56 10.44
C PRO A 16 16.88 -15.70 10.73
N ILE A 17 16.21 -16.57 9.96
CA ILE A 17 14.81 -16.93 10.17
C ILE A 17 14.70 -18.40 10.57
N LYS A 18 13.65 -18.77 11.32
CA LYS A 18 13.50 -20.12 11.87
C LYS A 18 12.17 -20.74 11.46
N LYS A 19 12.21 -22.03 11.10
CA LYS A 19 11.03 -22.84 10.92
C LYS A 19 10.46 -23.28 12.26
N SER A 20 9.14 -23.46 12.30
CA SER A 20 8.38 -23.95 13.46
C SER A 20 7.60 -25.22 13.09
N THR A 21 7.20 -26.02 14.10
CA THR A 21 6.28 -27.12 13.89
C THR A 21 4.84 -26.64 13.75
N ARG A 22 3.94 -27.48 13.23
CA ARG A 22 2.52 -27.14 13.11
C ARG A 22 1.89 -26.90 14.48
N GLU A 23 2.21 -27.75 15.49
CA GLU A 23 1.70 -27.62 16.85
C GLU A 23 2.09 -26.30 17.51
N GLN A 24 3.34 -25.83 17.25
CA GLN A 24 3.77 -24.52 17.71
C GLN A 24 2.94 -23.41 17.07
N ARG A 25 2.72 -23.47 15.76
CA ARG A 25 1.93 -22.47 15.04
C ARG A 25 0.46 -22.44 15.47
N GLU A 26 -0.14 -23.61 15.70
CA GLU A 26 -1.50 -23.72 16.23
C GLU A 26 -1.63 -23.04 17.61
N LYS A 27 -0.68 -23.31 18.51
CA LYS A 27 -0.63 -22.66 19.81
C LYS A 27 -0.54 -21.14 19.66
N TRP A 28 0.41 -20.62 18.89
CA TRP A 28 0.65 -19.19 18.73
C TRP A 28 -0.51 -18.46 18.03
N LEU A 29 -1.15 -19.10 17.05
CA LEU A 29 -2.29 -18.52 16.35
C LEU A 29 -3.53 -18.46 17.27
N ASN A 30 -3.71 -19.45 18.15
CA ASN A 30 -4.75 -19.42 19.18
C ASN A 30 -4.50 -18.32 20.21
N GLU A 31 -3.26 -18.17 20.68
CA GLU A 31 -2.85 -17.05 21.56
C GLU A 31 -3.05 -15.67 20.90
N ALA A 32 -2.90 -15.60 19.59
CA ALA A 32 -3.16 -14.42 18.77
C ALA A 32 -4.65 -14.24 18.39
N HIS A 33 -5.56 -15.05 18.94
CA HIS A 33 -7.00 -15.00 18.63
C HIS A 33 -7.32 -15.06 17.14
N GLN A 34 -6.59 -15.91 16.38
CA GLN A 34 -6.71 -16.06 14.91
C GLN A 34 -6.46 -14.73 14.13
N ASN A 35 -5.83 -13.74 14.75
CA ASN A 35 -5.43 -12.49 14.10
C ASN A 35 -3.91 -12.44 13.91
N VAL A 36 -3.46 -12.53 12.68
CA VAL A 36 -2.03 -12.59 12.33
C VAL A 36 -1.24 -11.32 12.68
N PHE A 37 -1.92 -10.17 12.86
CA PHE A 37 -1.29 -8.94 13.37
C PHE A 37 -0.80 -9.08 14.82
N MET A 38 -1.38 -9.99 15.60
CA MET A 38 -1.05 -10.21 17.00
C MET A 38 0.08 -11.25 17.20
N LEU A 39 0.56 -11.87 16.11
CA LEU A 39 1.69 -12.80 16.16
C LEU A 39 3.00 -12.05 16.40
N LYS A 40 3.83 -12.58 17.32
CA LYS A 40 5.21 -12.09 17.48
C LYS A 40 6.03 -12.41 16.24
N SER A 41 6.96 -11.53 15.86
CA SER A 41 7.82 -11.73 14.67
C SER A 41 8.64 -13.01 14.76
N ASP A 42 9.12 -13.39 15.95
CA ASP A 42 9.88 -14.64 16.20
C ASP A 42 9.09 -15.92 15.86
N TYR A 43 7.77 -15.82 15.73
CA TYR A 43 6.87 -16.94 15.41
C TYR A 43 6.59 -17.06 13.91
N VAL A 44 7.15 -16.16 13.11
CA VAL A 44 6.91 -16.06 11.67
C VAL A 44 8.14 -16.52 10.91
N TYR A 45 7.97 -17.46 9.96
CA TYR A 45 9.06 -17.93 9.11
C TYR A 45 9.26 -17.04 7.89
N ILE A 46 8.20 -16.72 7.15
CA ILE A 46 8.22 -15.78 6.04
C ILE A 46 7.13 -14.72 6.29
N ASP A 47 7.54 -13.47 6.36
CA ASP A 47 6.64 -12.37 6.69
C ASP A 47 6.22 -11.58 5.45
N LEU A 48 4.98 -11.76 5.04
CA LEU A 48 4.34 -11.10 3.91
C LEU A 48 3.19 -10.17 4.37
N LEU A 49 3.17 -9.81 5.65
CA LEU A 49 2.12 -8.95 6.22
C LEU A 49 2.07 -7.59 5.51
N THR A 50 3.24 -7.01 5.26
CA THR A 50 3.38 -5.69 4.66
C THR A 50 4.75 -5.48 4.04
N ASP A 51 4.84 -4.60 3.03
CA ASP A 51 6.10 -4.06 2.51
C ASP A 51 6.48 -2.71 3.15
N SER A 52 5.69 -2.25 4.13
CA SER A 52 5.86 -0.93 4.75
C SER A 52 6.91 -0.98 5.86
N GLY A 53 8.11 -0.47 5.58
CA GLY A 53 9.19 -0.39 6.55
C GLY A 53 9.89 -1.72 6.84
N THR A 54 9.62 -2.75 6.07
CA THR A 54 10.18 -4.11 6.22
C THR A 54 11.24 -4.44 5.16
N GLY A 55 11.53 -3.51 4.26
CA GLY A 55 12.55 -3.68 3.23
C GLY A 55 13.98 -3.52 3.77
N ALA A 56 14.96 -4.07 3.04
CA ALA A 56 16.38 -3.88 3.34
C ALA A 56 16.91 -2.59 2.71
N MET A 57 17.63 -1.81 3.51
CA MET A 57 18.34 -0.61 3.06
C MET A 57 19.70 -0.96 2.42
N SER A 58 20.15 -0.13 1.47
CA SER A 58 21.44 -0.26 0.82
C SER A 58 22.58 0.17 1.74
N ASP A 59 23.83 -0.20 1.36
CA ASP A 59 25.03 0.30 2.03
C ASP A 59 25.18 1.82 1.91
N ARG A 60 24.68 2.44 0.84
CA ARG A 60 24.63 3.89 0.67
C ARG A 60 23.64 4.55 1.63
N GLN A 61 22.48 3.93 1.85
CA GLN A 61 21.51 4.40 2.83
C GLN A 61 22.08 4.31 4.25
N TRP A 62 22.72 3.19 4.61
CA TRP A 62 23.42 3.05 5.90
C TRP A 62 24.54 4.07 6.07
N SER A 63 25.32 4.35 5.02
CA SER A 63 26.35 5.40 5.04
C SER A 63 25.73 6.79 5.25
N ALA A 64 24.62 7.10 4.57
CA ALA A 64 23.91 8.36 4.73
C ALA A 64 23.38 8.53 6.16
N MET A 65 22.84 7.47 6.78
CA MET A 65 22.42 7.50 8.18
C MET A 65 23.56 7.90 9.12
N MET A 66 24.79 7.43 8.88
CA MET A 66 25.95 7.79 9.70
C MET A 66 26.37 9.26 9.56
N MET A 67 25.95 9.92 8.48
CA MET A 67 26.23 11.34 8.21
C MET A 67 25.06 12.27 8.58
N GLY A 68 23.94 11.70 9.02
CA GLY A 68 22.74 12.44 9.35
C GLY A 68 22.95 13.50 10.42
N ASP A 69 22.32 14.67 10.21
CA ASP A 69 22.39 15.84 11.09
C ASP A 69 21.17 15.86 12.03
N GLU A 70 21.40 15.72 13.33
CA GLU A 70 20.33 15.66 14.37
C GLU A 70 19.96 17.05 14.94
N SER A 71 20.03 18.10 14.14
CA SER A 71 19.61 19.44 14.54
C SER A 71 18.08 19.52 14.70
N TYR A 72 17.59 20.11 15.79
CA TYR A 72 16.16 20.27 16.05
C TYR A 72 15.47 21.16 15.00
N GLY A 73 16.11 22.19 14.51
CA GLY A 73 15.60 23.08 13.49
C GLY A 73 16.60 23.32 12.37
N GLY A 74 16.15 23.20 11.11
CA GLY A 74 16.99 23.49 9.95
C GLY A 74 18.13 22.52 9.70
N ALA A 75 17.94 21.23 10.02
CA ALA A 75 18.93 20.17 9.76
C ALA A 75 19.29 20.09 8.27
N ARG A 76 20.58 19.87 7.96
CA ARG A 76 21.05 19.62 6.58
C ARG A 76 20.31 18.44 5.95
N SER A 77 20.08 17.40 6.74
CA SER A 77 19.37 16.19 6.33
C SER A 77 17.95 16.50 5.83
N PHE A 78 17.26 17.47 6.44
CA PHE A 78 15.96 17.94 5.95
C PHE A 78 16.06 18.55 4.55
N TYR A 79 17.05 19.40 4.30
CA TYR A 79 17.22 20.01 2.97
C TYR A 79 17.65 19.00 1.92
N HIS A 80 18.51 18.02 2.25
CA HIS A 80 18.83 16.92 1.34
C HIS A 80 17.59 16.12 0.93
N MET A 81 16.73 15.80 1.90
CA MET A 81 15.46 15.12 1.65
C MET A 81 14.54 15.99 0.81
N LYS A 82 14.31 17.25 1.21
CA LYS A 82 13.46 18.21 0.50
C LYS A 82 13.90 18.39 -0.95
N ASP A 83 15.18 18.66 -1.18
CA ASP A 83 15.73 18.88 -2.52
C ASP A 83 15.52 17.66 -3.41
N THR A 84 15.73 16.45 -2.85
CA THR A 84 15.48 15.19 -3.57
C THR A 84 14.01 15.02 -3.94
N ILE A 85 13.08 15.32 -3.02
CA ILE A 85 11.64 15.26 -3.28
C ILE A 85 11.26 16.27 -4.36
N THR A 86 11.73 17.51 -4.24
CA THR A 86 11.47 18.58 -5.23
C THR A 86 12.03 18.23 -6.61
N GLU A 87 13.22 17.65 -6.69
CA GLU A 87 13.84 17.20 -7.94
C GLU A 87 12.96 16.16 -8.68
N ILE A 88 12.42 15.20 -7.92
CA ILE A 88 11.63 14.09 -8.49
C ILE A 88 10.20 14.54 -8.81
N THR A 89 9.58 15.34 -7.96
CA THR A 89 8.13 15.62 -8.02
C THR A 89 7.79 16.99 -8.59
N GLY A 90 8.67 17.98 -8.43
CA GLY A 90 8.42 19.38 -8.77
C GLY A 90 7.65 20.16 -7.70
N PHE A 91 7.30 19.55 -6.55
CA PHE A 91 6.66 20.25 -5.44
C PHE A 91 7.67 21.08 -4.66
N GLU A 92 7.27 22.33 -4.32
CA GLU A 92 8.13 23.30 -3.62
C GLU A 92 8.10 23.12 -2.08
N TYR A 93 6.91 22.89 -1.53
CA TYR A 93 6.70 22.83 -0.09
C TYR A 93 6.68 21.37 0.37
N VAL A 94 7.49 21.05 1.38
CA VAL A 94 7.60 19.70 1.96
C VAL A 94 7.42 19.79 3.47
N ILE A 95 6.57 18.93 4.02
CA ILE A 95 6.40 18.73 5.48
C ILE A 95 6.75 17.26 5.77
N PRO A 96 7.82 16.98 6.52
CA PRO A 96 8.16 15.63 6.93
C PRO A 96 7.17 15.09 7.98
N THR A 97 7.00 13.79 8.02
CA THR A 97 6.25 13.04 9.04
C THR A 97 6.91 11.69 9.27
N HIS A 98 6.67 11.05 10.42
CA HIS A 98 7.31 9.77 10.70
C HIS A 98 6.81 8.61 9.82
N GLN A 99 5.63 8.73 9.18
CA GLN A 99 5.07 7.76 8.24
C GLN A 99 3.88 8.33 7.43
N GLY A 100 3.39 7.57 6.43
CA GLY A 100 2.33 8.03 5.53
C GLY A 100 1.01 8.35 6.23
N ARG A 101 0.54 7.49 7.17
CA ARG A 101 -0.70 7.79 7.93
C ARG A 101 -0.60 9.06 8.78
N ALA A 102 0.59 9.43 9.18
CA ALA A 102 0.81 10.70 9.87
C ALA A 102 0.72 11.88 8.88
N ALA A 103 1.23 11.73 7.66
CA ALA A 103 1.04 12.72 6.59
C ALA A 103 -0.45 12.92 6.27
N GLU A 104 -1.22 11.83 6.15
CA GLU A 104 -2.69 11.89 6.01
C GLU A 104 -3.33 12.60 7.20
N ASN A 105 -2.97 12.23 8.44
CA ASN A 105 -3.53 12.85 9.64
C ASN A 105 -3.30 14.36 9.66
N VAL A 106 -2.07 14.81 9.39
CA VAL A 106 -1.69 16.22 9.36
C VAL A 106 -2.47 16.98 8.29
N LEU A 107 -2.47 16.49 7.04
CA LEU A 107 -3.12 17.17 5.93
C LEU A 107 -4.65 17.18 6.06
N PHE A 108 -5.24 16.04 6.44
CA PHE A 108 -6.70 15.90 6.54
C PHE A 108 -7.27 16.62 7.76
N SER A 109 -6.47 16.86 8.82
CA SER A 109 -6.88 17.71 9.94
C SER A 109 -7.14 19.16 9.50
N TYR A 110 -6.42 19.63 8.48
CA TYR A 110 -6.68 20.93 7.89
C TYR A 110 -7.83 20.90 6.88
N LEU A 111 -7.89 19.89 6.01
CA LEU A 111 -8.76 19.89 4.84
C LEU A 111 -10.16 19.32 5.07
N VAL A 112 -10.29 18.29 5.94
CA VAL A 112 -11.54 17.52 6.07
C VAL A 112 -12.42 18.07 7.18
N LYS A 113 -13.67 18.36 6.84
CA LYS A 113 -14.72 18.81 7.78
C LYS A 113 -15.88 17.80 7.82
N PRO A 114 -16.62 17.73 8.94
CA PRO A 114 -17.79 16.87 9.05
C PRO A 114 -18.79 17.10 7.90
N GLY A 115 -19.34 16.00 7.38
CA GLY A 115 -20.34 16.01 6.30
C GLY A 115 -19.78 16.19 4.89
N GLN A 116 -18.48 16.42 4.74
CA GLN A 116 -17.85 16.50 3.41
C GLN A 116 -17.72 15.13 2.76
N VAL A 117 -17.64 15.12 1.43
CA VAL A 117 -17.45 13.94 0.60
C VAL A 117 -16.06 13.98 -0.02
N ILE A 118 -15.29 12.92 0.18
CA ILE A 118 -13.94 12.77 -0.39
C ILE A 118 -13.97 11.58 -1.35
N PRO A 119 -14.02 11.82 -2.67
CA PRO A 119 -13.91 10.74 -3.65
C PRO A 119 -12.45 10.30 -3.86
N GLY A 120 -12.27 9.02 -4.23
CA GLY A 120 -10.98 8.43 -4.57
C GLY A 120 -11.12 7.21 -5.48
N ASN A 121 -10.04 6.76 -6.09
CA ASN A 121 -10.05 5.57 -6.97
C ASN A 121 -10.11 4.22 -6.23
N ALA A 122 -10.00 4.18 -4.96
CA ALA A 122 -10.34 3.27 -3.87
C ALA A 122 -9.47 3.65 -2.67
N HIS A 123 -10.11 4.04 -1.60
CA HIS A 123 -9.39 4.49 -0.40
C HIS A 123 -8.70 3.31 0.29
N PHE A 124 -7.47 3.56 0.73
CA PHE A 124 -6.79 2.65 1.64
C PHE A 124 -7.41 2.74 3.06
N ASP A 125 -7.15 1.74 3.91
CA ASP A 125 -7.74 1.64 5.26
C ASP A 125 -7.51 2.91 6.12
N THR A 126 -6.26 3.40 6.18
CA THR A 126 -5.93 4.59 6.98
C THR A 126 -6.52 5.85 6.37
N THR A 127 -6.51 5.99 5.05
CA THR A 127 -7.12 7.13 4.34
C THR A 127 -8.61 7.20 4.66
N LYS A 128 -9.33 6.08 4.51
CA LYS A 128 -10.74 5.96 4.85
C LYS A 128 -10.98 6.22 6.34
N GLY A 129 -10.16 5.61 7.21
CA GLY A 129 -10.23 5.81 8.66
C GLY A 129 -10.07 7.28 9.06
N HIS A 130 -9.14 8.02 8.44
CA HIS A 130 -8.96 9.46 8.70
C HIS A 130 -10.14 10.31 8.21
N ILE A 131 -10.77 9.93 7.10
CA ILE A 131 -11.96 10.61 6.58
C ILE A 131 -13.16 10.36 7.52
N GLU A 132 -13.45 9.09 7.81
CA GLU A 132 -14.63 8.69 8.59
C GLU A 132 -14.53 9.11 10.07
N SER A 133 -13.33 9.10 10.67
CA SER A 133 -13.12 9.61 12.03
C SER A 133 -13.43 11.10 12.17
N ARG A 134 -13.35 11.85 11.06
CA ARG A 134 -13.73 13.26 10.98
C ARG A 134 -15.20 13.47 10.58
N LYS A 135 -16.01 12.40 10.61
CA LYS A 135 -17.42 12.41 10.23
C LYS A 135 -17.68 12.90 8.79
N ALA A 136 -16.74 12.60 7.89
CA ALA A 136 -16.84 12.81 6.45
C ALA A 136 -17.04 11.47 5.73
N PHE A 137 -17.33 11.48 4.44
CA PHE A 137 -17.69 10.31 3.66
C PHE A 137 -16.64 10.02 2.60
N ALA A 138 -16.06 8.82 2.63
CA ALA A 138 -15.18 8.31 1.58
C ALA A 138 -16.02 7.61 0.50
N ILE A 139 -15.86 8.03 -0.77
CA ILE A 139 -16.59 7.43 -1.91
C ILE A 139 -15.61 6.91 -2.95
N ASP A 140 -15.66 5.61 -3.22
CA ASP A 140 -14.80 4.95 -4.21
C ASP A 140 -15.41 5.06 -5.62
N VAL A 141 -14.61 5.59 -6.54
CA VAL A 141 -14.99 5.79 -7.95
C VAL A 141 -14.09 5.00 -8.91
N THR A 142 -13.72 3.79 -8.52
CA THR A 142 -12.89 2.87 -9.30
C THR A 142 -13.63 2.37 -10.55
N VAL A 143 -12.86 2.06 -11.59
CA VAL A 143 -13.38 1.38 -12.80
C VAL A 143 -13.94 0.00 -12.45
N PRO A 144 -15.01 -0.47 -13.12
CA PRO A 144 -15.63 -1.76 -12.81
C PRO A 144 -14.72 -2.96 -13.07
N GLU A 145 -13.78 -2.85 -14.00
CA GLU A 145 -12.80 -3.88 -14.33
C GLU A 145 -11.92 -4.27 -13.15
N ALA A 146 -11.76 -3.39 -12.17
CA ALA A 146 -10.99 -3.64 -10.94
C ALA A 146 -11.55 -4.79 -10.11
N TYR A 147 -12.86 -5.04 -10.20
CA TYR A 147 -13.56 -6.05 -9.41
C TYR A 147 -13.66 -7.41 -10.09
N ASP A 148 -13.37 -7.52 -11.39
CA ASP A 148 -13.20 -8.81 -12.05
C ASP A 148 -11.73 -9.27 -11.91
N THR A 149 -11.49 -10.17 -10.96
CA THR A 149 -10.14 -10.61 -10.62
C THR A 149 -9.44 -11.38 -11.73
N GLN A 150 -10.17 -11.94 -12.69
CA GLN A 150 -9.62 -12.75 -13.77
C GLN A 150 -9.46 -11.98 -15.10
N LEU A 151 -10.02 -10.78 -15.19
CA LEU A 151 -9.87 -9.93 -16.37
C LEU A 151 -8.44 -9.35 -16.44
N GLU A 152 -7.77 -9.54 -17.56
CA GLU A 152 -6.42 -9.01 -17.81
C GLU A 152 -6.49 -7.70 -18.61
N VAL A 153 -6.54 -6.59 -17.91
CA VAL A 153 -6.39 -5.25 -18.49
C VAL A 153 -5.26 -4.47 -17.78
N PRO A 154 -4.55 -3.59 -18.48
CA PRO A 154 -3.26 -3.08 -17.99
C PRO A 154 -3.34 -2.14 -16.78
N PHE A 155 -4.49 -1.45 -16.55
CA PHE A 155 -4.62 -0.38 -15.56
C PHE A 155 -5.93 -0.44 -14.78
N LYS A 156 -6.11 -1.47 -13.96
CA LYS A 156 -7.31 -1.64 -13.12
C LYS A 156 -7.39 -0.66 -11.93
N GLY A 157 -6.32 0.06 -11.64
CA GLY A 157 -6.31 1.12 -10.63
C GLY A 157 -6.97 2.42 -11.09
N ASN A 158 -7.38 2.53 -12.34
CA ASN A 158 -7.96 3.73 -12.94
C ASN A 158 -9.23 4.21 -12.23
N VAL A 159 -9.46 5.51 -12.31
CA VAL A 159 -10.69 6.21 -11.93
C VAL A 159 -11.75 6.04 -13.01
N SER A 160 -12.98 5.71 -12.65
CA SER A 160 -14.15 5.85 -13.51
C SER A 160 -14.54 7.33 -13.57
N LEU A 161 -14.22 7.99 -14.68
CA LEU A 161 -14.51 9.42 -14.86
C LEU A 161 -16.02 9.72 -14.80
N GLU A 162 -16.85 8.78 -15.25
CA GLU A 162 -18.31 8.90 -15.18
C GLU A 162 -18.79 8.94 -13.72
N LYS A 163 -18.33 7.95 -12.90
CA LYS A 163 -18.67 7.93 -11.45
C LYS A 163 -18.16 9.16 -10.75
N LEU A 164 -16.90 9.58 -11.05
CA LEU A 164 -16.31 10.78 -10.47
C LEU A 164 -17.13 12.02 -10.83
N GLU A 165 -17.46 12.23 -12.11
CA GLU A 165 -18.23 13.41 -12.52
C GLU A 165 -19.61 13.45 -11.85
N LYS A 166 -20.25 12.29 -11.69
CA LYS A 166 -21.52 12.19 -10.96
C LYS A 166 -21.36 12.66 -9.52
N VAL A 167 -20.36 12.14 -8.78
CA VAL A 167 -20.09 12.53 -7.39
C VAL A 167 -19.82 14.03 -7.28
N LEU A 168 -19.00 14.59 -8.19
CA LEU A 168 -18.68 16.03 -8.20
C LEU A 168 -19.91 16.92 -8.46
N LYS A 169 -20.82 16.49 -9.34
CA LYS A 169 -22.07 17.19 -9.62
C LYS A 169 -23.03 17.17 -8.43
N GLU A 170 -23.23 15.99 -7.84
CA GLU A 170 -24.17 15.77 -6.73
C GLU A 170 -23.69 16.44 -5.43
N ASN A 171 -22.39 16.62 -5.26
CA ASN A 171 -21.77 17.19 -4.05
C ASN A 171 -21.08 18.54 -4.31
N LYS A 172 -21.57 19.34 -5.23
CA LYS A 172 -20.95 20.62 -5.60
C LYS A 172 -20.73 21.52 -4.38
N GLY A 173 -19.45 21.95 -4.20
CA GLY A 173 -19.02 22.78 -3.06
C GLY A 173 -18.81 22.01 -1.75
N ASN A 174 -19.06 20.69 -1.71
CA ASN A 174 -18.86 19.84 -0.54
C ASN A 174 -17.75 18.80 -0.72
N VAL A 175 -16.97 18.87 -1.81
CA VAL A 175 -15.79 18.02 -2.10
C VAL A 175 -14.54 18.89 -1.92
N PRO A 176 -13.78 18.74 -0.82
CA PRO A 176 -12.61 19.59 -0.55
C PRO A 176 -11.41 19.20 -1.41
N PHE A 177 -11.25 17.94 -1.74
CA PHE A 177 -10.20 17.39 -2.63
C PHE A 177 -10.55 15.97 -3.08
N PHE A 178 -9.83 15.49 -4.09
CA PHE A 178 -9.86 14.10 -4.56
C PHE A 178 -8.59 13.36 -4.10
N VAL A 179 -8.70 12.06 -3.76
CA VAL A 179 -7.56 11.20 -3.45
C VAL A 179 -7.30 10.23 -4.60
N LEU A 180 -6.13 10.35 -5.23
CA LEU A 180 -5.67 9.43 -6.26
C LEU A 180 -4.56 8.51 -5.72
N THR A 181 -4.87 7.25 -5.49
CA THR A 181 -3.90 6.27 -4.95
C THR A 181 -3.14 5.58 -6.07
N VAL A 182 -1.80 5.65 -6.04
CA VAL A 182 -0.89 5.01 -7.00
C VAL A 182 0.26 4.26 -6.29
N THR A 183 0.44 2.92 -6.53
CA THR A 183 -0.53 2.00 -7.15
C THR A 183 -1.71 1.77 -6.21
N ASN A 184 -2.88 1.46 -6.78
CA ASN A 184 -4.09 1.28 -5.97
C ASN A 184 -4.06 -0.05 -5.21
N ASN A 185 -3.72 0.01 -3.92
CA ASN A 185 -3.54 -1.17 -3.07
C ASN A 185 -4.86 -1.94 -2.84
N THR A 186 -5.96 -1.25 -2.62
CA THR A 186 -7.27 -1.84 -2.25
C THR A 186 -7.84 -2.72 -3.35
N VAL A 187 -7.52 -2.44 -4.62
CA VAL A 187 -7.96 -3.26 -5.76
C VAL A 187 -6.84 -4.17 -6.30
N GLY A 188 -5.92 -4.60 -5.44
CA GLY A 188 -4.90 -5.59 -5.80
C GLY A 188 -3.56 -5.01 -6.27
N GLY A 189 -3.18 -3.82 -5.78
CA GLY A 189 -1.91 -3.18 -6.14
C GLY A 189 -1.87 -2.73 -7.61
N GLN A 190 -3.02 -2.42 -8.19
CA GLN A 190 -3.18 -2.15 -9.61
C GLN A 190 -2.73 -0.74 -9.97
N PRO A 191 -2.00 -0.57 -11.10
CA PRO A 191 -1.53 0.73 -11.55
C PRO A 191 -2.63 1.59 -12.15
N VAL A 192 -2.37 2.91 -12.16
CA VAL A 192 -3.17 3.94 -12.83
C VAL A 192 -2.39 4.45 -14.03
N SER A 193 -3.04 4.55 -15.21
CA SER A 193 -2.40 5.06 -16.42
C SER A 193 -2.17 6.57 -16.36
N MET A 194 -1.14 7.07 -17.03
CA MET A 194 -0.89 8.52 -17.12
C MET A 194 -2.06 9.26 -17.76
N LYS A 195 -2.67 8.67 -18.78
CA LYS A 195 -3.86 9.22 -19.41
C LYS A 195 -4.98 9.42 -18.38
N ASN A 196 -5.26 8.41 -17.54
CA ASN A 196 -6.32 8.50 -16.53
C ASN A 196 -5.96 9.48 -15.42
N ILE A 197 -4.69 9.55 -15.00
CA ILE A 197 -4.21 10.55 -14.02
C ILE A 197 -4.53 11.96 -14.53
N ARG A 198 -4.11 12.27 -15.76
CA ARG A 198 -4.34 13.58 -16.37
C ARG A 198 -5.83 13.91 -16.47
N GLU A 199 -6.63 13.01 -17.06
CA GLU A 199 -8.06 13.21 -17.25
C GLU A 199 -8.82 13.37 -15.92
N THR A 200 -8.40 12.64 -14.89
CA THR A 200 -8.94 12.77 -13.52
C THR A 200 -8.64 14.14 -12.94
N CYS A 201 -7.38 14.60 -13.03
CA CYS A 201 -7.00 15.93 -12.52
C CYS A 201 -7.72 17.04 -13.28
N GLU A 202 -7.78 16.98 -14.62
CA GLU A 202 -8.50 17.95 -15.45
C GLU A 202 -10.00 18.01 -15.07
N LEU A 203 -10.63 16.86 -14.86
CA LEU A 203 -12.02 16.78 -14.43
C LEU A 203 -12.22 17.39 -13.05
N CYS A 204 -11.40 17.04 -12.07
CA CYS A 204 -11.47 17.63 -10.73
C CYS A 204 -11.29 19.14 -10.76
N HIS A 205 -10.27 19.64 -11.45
CA HIS A 205 -9.98 21.07 -11.58
C HIS A 205 -11.13 21.84 -12.26
N LYS A 206 -11.80 21.25 -13.25
CA LYS A 206 -13.02 21.82 -13.88
C LYS A 206 -14.12 22.11 -12.86
N TYR A 207 -14.20 21.30 -11.79
CA TYR A 207 -15.16 21.51 -10.68
C TYR A 207 -14.56 22.30 -9.50
N GLY A 208 -13.33 22.79 -9.63
CA GLY A 208 -12.62 23.52 -8.57
C GLY A 208 -12.15 22.64 -7.42
N VAL A 209 -12.00 21.33 -7.65
CA VAL A 209 -11.58 20.33 -6.67
C VAL A 209 -10.09 20.01 -6.88
N PRO A 210 -9.22 20.29 -5.90
CA PRO A 210 -7.82 19.91 -5.95
C PRO A 210 -7.62 18.40 -5.85
N VAL A 211 -6.45 17.90 -6.34
CA VAL A 211 -6.08 16.48 -6.31
C VAL A 211 -4.87 16.25 -5.43
N ASN A 212 -5.01 15.36 -4.45
CA ASN A 212 -3.92 14.80 -3.66
C ASN A 212 -3.60 13.39 -4.16
N ILE A 213 -2.34 13.11 -4.53
CA ILE A 213 -1.90 11.76 -4.85
C ILE A 213 -1.42 11.07 -3.56
N ASP A 214 -2.08 9.96 -3.16
CA ASP A 214 -1.46 8.99 -2.27
C ASP A 214 -0.40 8.22 -3.05
N SER A 215 0.84 8.57 -2.79
CA SER A 215 1.99 8.22 -3.63
C SER A 215 2.90 7.16 -3.00
N ALA A 216 2.36 6.34 -2.12
CA ALA A 216 3.15 5.32 -1.42
C ALA A 216 3.98 4.43 -2.36
N ARG A 217 3.49 4.16 -3.59
CA ARG A 217 4.16 3.34 -4.61
C ARG A 217 4.15 4.01 -6.00
N PHE A 218 4.47 5.29 -6.04
CA PHE A 218 4.44 6.09 -7.27
C PHE A 218 5.51 5.65 -8.28
N ILE A 219 6.65 5.15 -7.81
CA ILE A 219 7.74 4.67 -8.68
C ILE A 219 7.33 3.32 -9.32
N GLU A 220 6.70 2.41 -8.55
CA GLU A 220 6.11 1.20 -9.12
C GLU A 220 5.03 1.55 -10.17
N ASN A 221 4.20 2.56 -9.91
CA ASN A 221 3.21 3.04 -10.89
C ASN A 221 3.87 3.58 -12.17
N ALA A 222 4.95 4.35 -12.02
CA ALA A 222 5.72 4.87 -13.16
C ALA A 222 6.35 3.75 -14.00
N TYR A 223 6.81 2.66 -13.37
CA TYR A 223 7.28 1.47 -14.09
C TYR A 223 6.17 0.87 -14.97
N PHE A 224 4.95 0.72 -14.45
CA PHE A 224 3.83 0.20 -15.25
C PHE A 224 3.42 1.14 -16.37
N ILE A 225 3.44 2.46 -16.15
CA ILE A 225 3.23 3.43 -17.23
C ILE A 225 4.28 3.24 -18.32
N LYS A 226 5.57 3.18 -17.96
CA LYS A 226 6.66 2.98 -18.92
C LYS A 226 6.49 1.69 -19.73
N THR A 227 6.06 0.61 -19.09
CA THR A 227 6.04 -0.74 -19.69
C THR A 227 4.71 -1.12 -20.34
N ARG A 228 3.61 -0.40 -20.06
CA ARG A 228 2.26 -0.76 -20.50
C ARG A 228 1.54 0.35 -21.29
N GLU A 229 1.97 1.61 -21.16
CA GLU A 229 1.29 2.74 -21.80
C GLU A 229 2.08 3.24 -23.01
N LYS A 230 1.42 3.27 -24.18
CA LYS A 230 2.05 3.69 -25.43
C LYS A 230 2.56 5.13 -25.35
N GLY A 231 3.81 5.34 -25.80
CA GLY A 231 4.47 6.64 -25.83
C GLY A 231 5.36 6.93 -24.62
N TYR A 232 5.42 6.01 -23.63
CA TYR A 232 6.27 6.13 -22.43
C TYR A 232 7.49 5.21 -22.45
N GLU A 233 7.66 4.38 -23.45
CA GLU A 233 8.70 3.34 -23.55
C GLU A 233 10.11 3.93 -23.46
N ASN A 234 10.32 5.13 -24.00
CA ASN A 234 11.63 5.79 -24.07
C ASN A 234 11.86 6.82 -22.95
N LYS A 235 10.85 7.08 -22.09
CA LYS A 235 11.00 8.00 -20.96
C LYS A 235 11.67 7.29 -19.78
N THR A 236 12.48 8.02 -19.04
CA THR A 236 12.98 7.58 -17.74
C THR A 236 11.85 7.56 -16.68
N LEU A 237 12.00 6.78 -15.62
CA LEU A 237 11.01 6.78 -14.52
C LEU A 237 10.93 8.17 -13.88
N ARG A 238 12.04 8.91 -13.80
CA ARG A 238 12.08 10.28 -13.28
C ARG A 238 11.21 11.24 -14.10
N GLU A 239 11.29 11.18 -15.42
CA GLU A 239 10.44 11.99 -16.31
C GLU A 239 8.96 11.63 -16.16
N ILE A 240 8.64 10.34 -16.03
CA ILE A 240 7.26 9.87 -15.82
C ILE A 240 6.72 10.33 -14.45
N CYS A 241 7.52 10.21 -13.39
CA CYS A 241 7.12 10.69 -12.06
C CYS A 241 6.88 12.21 -12.06
N LYS A 242 7.79 12.98 -12.67
CA LYS A 242 7.64 14.44 -12.75
C LYS A 242 6.40 14.84 -13.53
N GLU A 243 6.09 14.14 -14.64
CA GLU A 243 4.86 14.35 -15.40
C GLU A 243 3.61 14.02 -14.56
N MET A 244 3.61 12.87 -13.85
CA MET A 244 2.51 12.45 -12.99
C MET A 244 2.16 13.53 -11.95
N PHE A 245 3.14 14.03 -11.24
CA PHE A 245 2.93 15.03 -10.20
C PHE A 245 2.63 16.44 -10.74
N SER A 246 2.97 16.72 -12.01
CA SER A 246 2.65 18.02 -12.63
C SER A 246 1.15 18.27 -12.81
N TYR A 247 0.33 17.23 -12.82
CA TYR A 247 -1.13 17.34 -12.90
C TYR A 247 -1.81 17.55 -11.54
N ALA A 248 -1.16 17.15 -10.44
CA ALA A 248 -1.73 17.16 -9.10
C ALA A 248 -1.35 18.42 -8.31
N ASP A 249 -2.12 18.71 -7.25
CA ASP A 249 -1.90 19.84 -6.35
C ASP A 249 -1.02 19.49 -5.16
N SER A 250 -1.03 18.23 -4.74
CA SER A 250 -0.26 17.74 -3.60
C SER A 250 -0.06 16.22 -3.65
N MET A 251 0.80 15.74 -2.77
CA MET A 251 0.99 14.34 -2.49
C MET A 251 1.12 14.08 -1.00
N THR A 252 0.67 12.92 -0.57
CA THR A 252 1.03 12.29 0.71
C THR A 252 1.85 11.04 0.43
N MET A 253 2.94 10.83 1.18
CA MET A 253 3.86 9.73 0.94
C MET A 253 4.09 8.90 2.21
N SER A 254 3.92 7.59 2.10
CA SER A 254 4.56 6.66 3.02
C SER A 254 5.90 6.24 2.44
N ALA A 255 6.97 6.86 2.91
CA ALA A 255 8.32 6.60 2.44
C ALA A 255 8.83 5.19 2.79
N LYS A 256 8.14 4.52 3.70
CA LYS A 256 8.39 3.13 4.12
C LYS A 256 8.19 2.09 2.98
N LYS A 257 7.84 2.52 1.78
CA LYS A 257 7.65 1.73 0.57
C LYS A 257 8.65 2.15 -0.50
N ASP A 258 8.27 2.99 -1.46
CA ASP A 258 9.17 3.41 -2.53
C ASP A 258 10.35 4.29 -2.07
N GLY A 259 10.29 4.87 -0.87
CA GLY A 259 11.44 5.53 -0.25
C GLY A 259 12.52 4.59 0.26
N LEU A 260 12.29 3.26 0.25
CA LEU A 260 13.23 2.21 0.69
C LEU A 260 13.75 2.40 2.12
N VAL A 261 12.97 3.03 3.00
CA VAL A 261 13.35 3.27 4.41
C VAL A 261 12.45 2.51 5.38
N ASN A 262 12.94 2.29 6.59
CA ASN A 262 12.18 1.63 7.65
C ASN A 262 11.24 2.61 8.39
N MET A 263 11.50 3.91 8.31
CA MET A 263 10.70 4.98 8.90
C MET A 263 10.65 6.18 7.94
N GLY A 264 9.54 6.90 7.91
CA GLY A 264 9.43 8.15 7.17
C GLY A 264 8.15 8.28 6.34
N GLY A 265 7.74 9.51 6.17
CA GLY A 265 6.67 9.98 5.31
C GLY A 265 6.76 11.47 5.11
N PHE A 266 5.97 12.02 4.24
CA PHE A 266 5.90 13.46 4.03
C PHE A 266 4.63 13.87 3.28
N ILE A 267 4.32 15.16 3.37
CA ILE A 267 3.41 15.88 2.49
C ILE A 267 4.25 16.74 1.56
N ALA A 268 3.96 16.75 0.26
CA ALA A 268 4.53 17.74 -0.64
C ALA A 268 3.44 18.41 -1.49
N THR A 269 3.56 19.71 -1.74
CA THR A 269 2.52 20.49 -2.41
C THR A 269 3.08 21.79 -3.03
N ASN A 270 2.38 22.31 -4.05
CA ASN A 270 2.58 23.67 -4.55
C ASN A 270 1.51 24.65 -4.04
N LYS A 271 0.51 24.15 -3.27
CA LYS A 271 -0.51 24.99 -2.65
C LYS A 271 -0.01 25.57 -1.33
N LYS A 272 0.35 26.84 -1.34
CA LYS A 272 0.86 27.55 -0.15
C LYS A 272 -0.14 27.55 1.01
N ASP A 273 -1.44 27.69 0.73
CA ASP A 273 -2.51 27.64 1.73
C ASP A 273 -2.59 26.26 2.42
N TRP A 274 -2.40 25.16 1.67
CA TRP A 274 -2.34 23.82 2.25
C TRP A 274 -1.10 23.61 3.11
N TYR A 275 0.05 24.11 2.64
CA TYR A 275 1.29 24.06 3.40
C TYR A 275 1.16 24.81 4.73
N GLU A 276 0.67 26.08 4.69
CA GLU A 276 0.49 26.88 5.90
C GLU A 276 -0.54 26.26 6.85
N GLY A 277 -1.64 25.72 6.34
CA GLY A 277 -2.66 25.04 7.14
C GLY A 277 -2.15 23.73 7.77
N ALA A 278 -1.45 22.91 7.01
CA ALA A 278 -0.90 21.64 7.50
C ALA A 278 0.17 21.84 8.58
N LYS A 279 0.95 22.91 8.53
CA LYS A 279 1.95 23.27 9.57
C LYS A 279 1.32 23.36 10.96
N LEU A 280 0.10 23.87 11.06
CA LEU A 280 -0.62 24.02 12.35
C LEU A 280 -0.89 22.66 13.02
N PHE A 281 -1.01 21.60 12.24
CA PHE A 281 -1.24 20.24 12.72
C PHE A 281 0.05 19.41 12.79
N CYS A 282 1.06 19.72 11.96
CA CYS A 282 2.35 19.03 12.02
C CYS A 282 3.03 19.26 13.38
N ILE A 283 3.06 20.49 13.88
CA ILE A 283 3.76 20.83 15.12
C ILE A 283 3.24 20.03 16.33
N PRO A 284 1.92 19.97 16.62
CA PRO A 284 1.42 19.21 17.77
C PRO A 284 1.42 17.67 17.58
N PHE A 285 1.33 17.18 16.33
CA PHE A 285 1.24 15.73 16.08
C PHE A 285 2.58 15.07 15.82
N GLU A 286 3.46 15.73 15.08
CA GLU A 286 4.72 15.14 14.60
C GLU A 286 5.95 15.84 15.18
N GLY A 287 5.90 17.18 15.27
CA GLY A 287 6.99 18.01 15.76
C GLY A 287 7.33 19.15 14.81
N PHE A 288 8.52 19.76 15.00
CA PHE A 288 8.89 20.94 14.24
C PHE A 288 9.03 20.65 12.74
N LEU A 289 8.78 21.67 11.91
CA LEU A 289 8.56 21.56 10.46
C LEU A 289 9.75 21.02 9.66
N THR A 290 10.94 21.03 10.21
CA THR A 290 12.16 20.54 9.55
C THR A 290 12.63 19.18 10.07
N TYR A 291 11.81 18.50 10.91
CA TYR A 291 12.03 17.10 11.22
C TYR A 291 10.73 16.25 11.25
N GLY A 292 9.57 16.80 11.66
CA GLY A 292 8.25 16.15 11.55
C GLY A 292 8.20 14.72 12.09
N GLY A 293 8.72 14.48 13.30
CA GLY A 293 8.76 13.14 13.90
C GLY A 293 9.84 12.20 13.33
N MET A 294 10.66 12.67 12.39
CA MET A 294 11.84 11.96 11.88
C MET A 294 13.11 12.46 12.54
N ASN A 295 14.15 11.65 12.55
CA ASN A 295 15.52 12.10 12.83
C ASN A 295 16.28 12.38 11.52
N GLY A 296 17.40 13.09 11.60
CA GLY A 296 18.21 13.43 10.43
C GLY A 296 18.73 12.19 9.69
N ARG A 297 19.05 11.13 10.41
CA ARG A 297 19.49 9.85 9.83
C ARG A 297 18.47 9.25 8.90
N ASP A 298 17.20 9.20 9.31
CA ASP A 298 16.13 8.66 8.46
C ASP A 298 15.84 9.56 7.25
N MET A 299 15.95 10.89 7.40
CA MET A 299 15.79 11.83 6.29
C MET A 299 16.88 11.66 5.22
N ASP A 300 18.14 11.50 5.61
CA ASP A 300 19.24 11.24 4.68
C ASP A 300 19.12 9.86 4.02
N ALA A 301 18.73 8.82 4.78
CA ALA A 301 18.46 7.50 4.22
C ALA A 301 17.32 7.55 3.18
N LEU A 302 16.28 8.36 3.43
CA LEU A 302 15.17 8.56 2.50
C LEU A 302 15.61 9.28 1.23
N ALA A 303 16.41 10.33 1.33
CA ALA A 303 16.96 11.02 0.17
C ALA A 303 17.75 10.09 -0.76
N VAL A 304 18.59 9.22 -0.18
CA VAL A 304 19.32 8.20 -0.94
C VAL A 304 18.38 7.13 -1.51
N GLY A 305 17.42 6.64 -0.70
CA GLY A 305 16.51 5.58 -1.11
C GLY A 305 15.64 5.97 -2.30
N LEU A 306 15.12 7.20 -2.33
CA LEU A 306 14.36 7.72 -3.46
C LEU A 306 15.20 7.79 -4.75
N LYS A 307 16.45 8.24 -4.65
CA LYS A 307 17.38 8.31 -5.80
C LYS A 307 17.77 6.92 -6.32
N GLU A 308 17.89 5.93 -5.44
CA GLU A 308 18.15 4.54 -5.85
C GLU A 308 16.94 3.88 -6.48
N ASN A 309 15.76 4.02 -5.86
CA ASN A 309 14.58 3.29 -6.31
C ASN A 309 14.01 3.81 -7.64
N ILE A 310 14.30 5.06 -8.01
CA ILE A 310 13.82 5.62 -9.28
C ILE A 310 14.61 5.09 -10.50
N GLU A 311 15.70 4.36 -10.29
CA GLU A 311 16.43 3.68 -11.36
C GLU A 311 15.64 2.46 -11.86
N PHE A 312 15.53 2.31 -13.18
CA PHE A 312 14.64 1.32 -13.80
C PHE A 312 14.93 -0.10 -13.33
N GLU A 313 16.19 -0.51 -13.31
CA GLU A 313 16.63 -1.85 -12.95
C GLU A 313 16.26 -2.22 -11.50
N MET A 314 16.22 -1.24 -10.60
CA MET A 314 15.85 -1.44 -9.21
C MET A 314 14.37 -1.78 -9.06
N VAL A 315 13.52 -1.02 -9.77
CA VAL A 315 12.07 -1.28 -9.77
C VAL A 315 11.75 -2.55 -10.54
N GLU A 316 12.41 -2.78 -11.67
CA GLU A 316 12.23 -4.00 -12.47
C GLU A 316 12.51 -5.26 -11.64
N THR A 317 13.60 -5.27 -10.85
CA THR A 317 13.92 -6.36 -9.92
C THR A 317 12.74 -6.64 -8.99
N ARG A 318 12.16 -5.57 -8.41
CA ARG A 318 11.01 -5.63 -7.52
C ARG A 318 9.79 -6.27 -8.18
N ILE A 319 9.42 -5.76 -9.37
CA ILE A 319 8.25 -6.22 -10.11
C ILE A 319 8.43 -7.66 -10.59
N LYS A 320 9.60 -8.02 -11.12
CA LYS A 320 9.89 -9.38 -11.58
C LYS A 320 9.82 -10.42 -10.47
N GLN A 321 10.20 -10.08 -9.23
CA GLN A 321 10.04 -11.01 -8.10
C GLN A 321 8.57 -11.29 -7.78
N VAL A 322 7.70 -10.26 -7.81
CA VAL A 322 6.26 -10.44 -7.64
C VAL A 322 5.68 -11.28 -8.79
N HIS A 323 6.07 -10.99 -10.02
CA HIS A 323 5.62 -11.74 -11.20
C HIS A 323 6.15 -13.18 -11.23
N TYR A 324 7.32 -13.46 -10.64
CA TYR A 324 7.80 -14.83 -10.44
C TYR A 324 6.83 -15.63 -9.56
N LEU A 325 6.39 -15.08 -8.42
CA LEU A 325 5.38 -15.74 -7.60
C LEU A 325 4.05 -15.88 -8.34
N ALA A 326 3.62 -14.88 -9.10
CA ALA A 326 2.41 -14.94 -9.91
C ALA A 326 2.45 -16.12 -10.90
N ALA A 327 3.56 -16.28 -11.63
CA ALA A 327 3.75 -17.40 -12.57
C ALA A 327 3.65 -18.76 -11.88
N LYS A 328 4.15 -18.90 -10.64
CA LYS A 328 3.98 -20.13 -9.87
C LYS A 328 2.53 -20.40 -9.49
N LEU A 329 1.77 -19.36 -9.16
CA LEU A 329 0.34 -19.53 -8.86
C LEU A 329 -0.46 -19.88 -10.13
N ASP A 330 -0.04 -19.38 -11.30
CA ASP A 330 -0.61 -19.77 -12.60
C ASP A 330 -0.39 -21.24 -12.90
N GLU A 331 0.85 -21.75 -12.68
CA GLU A 331 1.18 -23.17 -12.82
C GLU A 331 0.29 -24.07 -11.92
N TYR A 332 -0.12 -23.56 -10.75
CA TYR A 332 -0.93 -24.28 -9.77
C TYR A 332 -2.43 -24.05 -9.90
N GLY A 333 -2.87 -23.16 -10.80
CA GLY A 333 -4.26 -22.80 -11.00
C GLY A 333 -4.90 -22.07 -9.82
N ILE A 334 -4.10 -21.37 -9.01
CA ILE A 334 -4.59 -20.60 -7.85
C ILE A 334 -5.03 -19.23 -8.32
N PRO A 335 -6.30 -18.83 -8.09
CA PRO A 335 -6.84 -17.56 -8.55
C PRO A 335 -6.30 -16.39 -7.73
N TYR A 336 -5.91 -15.32 -8.42
CA TYR A 336 -5.48 -14.05 -7.83
C TYR A 336 -5.90 -12.88 -8.71
N GLN A 337 -5.80 -11.65 -8.23
CA GLN A 337 -6.10 -10.43 -9.00
C GLN A 337 -5.14 -10.28 -10.18
N ARG A 338 -5.64 -10.42 -11.40
CA ARG A 338 -4.90 -10.33 -12.66
C ARG A 338 -5.05 -8.96 -13.32
N PRO A 339 -4.02 -8.49 -14.04
CA PRO A 339 -2.64 -8.98 -13.96
C PRO A 339 -2.03 -8.69 -12.58
N ALA A 340 -0.95 -9.36 -12.22
CA ALA A 340 -0.25 -9.11 -10.96
C ALA A 340 0.19 -7.65 -10.85
N GLY A 341 0.04 -7.06 -9.66
CA GLY A 341 0.50 -5.72 -9.33
C GLY A 341 2.00 -5.65 -9.05
N GLY A 342 2.45 -4.56 -8.43
CA GLY A 342 3.87 -4.28 -8.23
C GLY A 342 4.45 -4.75 -6.90
N HIS A 343 3.64 -4.84 -5.84
CA HIS A 343 4.18 -5.06 -4.48
C HIS A 343 3.72 -6.35 -3.81
N ALA A 344 2.71 -6.99 -4.33
CA ALA A 344 2.07 -8.15 -3.72
C ALA A 344 1.32 -8.99 -4.75
N ILE A 345 1.06 -10.23 -4.40
CA ILE A 345 0.01 -11.04 -5.02
C ILE A 345 -1.23 -10.96 -4.12
N PHE A 346 -2.39 -10.76 -4.73
CA PHE A 346 -3.67 -10.72 -4.06
C PHE A 346 -4.49 -11.95 -4.45
N VAL A 347 -4.39 -13.00 -3.62
CA VAL A 347 -5.10 -14.27 -3.83
C VAL A 347 -6.60 -14.04 -3.62
N ASP A 348 -7.42 -14.46 -4.57
CA ASP A 348 -8.89 -14.33 -4.53
C ASP A 348 -9.48 -15.41 -3.63
N ALA A 349 -9.73 -15.06 -2.37
CA ALA A 349 -10.19 -16.01 -1.36
C ALA A 349 -11.63 -16.51 -1.63
N ASP A 350 -12.49 -15.69 -2.23
CA ASP A 350 -13.86 -16.10 -2.63
C ASP A 350 -13.83 -17.21 -3.68
N LYS A 351 -12.80 -17.22 -4.54
CA LYS A 351 -12.61 -18.27 -5.54
C LYS A 351 -11.82 -19.49 -5.03
N VAL A 352 -11.04 -19.33 -3.96
CA VAL A 352 -10.30 -20.42 -3.31
C VAL A 352 -11.19 -21.20 -2.35
N LEU A 353 -11.95 -20.49 -1.50
CA LEU A 353 -12.79 -21.07 -0.43
C LEU A 353 -14.27 -20.86 -0.72
N THR A 354 -14.74 -21.28 -1.89
CA THR A 354 -16.11 -21.07 -2.38
C THR A 354 -17.21 -21.59 -1.46
N GLN A 355 -16.89 -22.55 -0.56
CA GLN A 355 -17.79 -23.14 0.42
C GLN A 355 -17.92 -22.33 1.72
N ILE A 356 -17.05 -21.33 1.94
CA ILE A 356 -17.08 -20.47 3.13
C ILE A 356 -17.93 -19.23 2.81
N PRO A 357 -19.02 -18.98 3.54
CA PRO A 357 -19.82 -17.78 3.31
C PRO A 357 -19.02 -16.52 3.73
N LYS A 358 -19.31 -15.40 3.10
CA LYS A 358 -18.60 -14.13 3.34
C LYS A 358 -18.66 -13.64 4.79
N GLU A 359 -19.72 -13.99 5.52
CA GLU A 359 -19.92 -13.70 6.94
C GLU A 359 -18.92 -14.47 7.84
N GLU A 360 -18.27 -15.51 7.30
CA GLU A 360 -17.23 -16.29 7.97
C GLU A 360 -15.81 -15.94 7.50
N PHE A 361 -15.64 -14.85 6.76
CA PHE A 361 -14.38 -14.22 6.37
C PHE A 361 -13.38 -15.17 5.67
N PRO A 362 -13.65 -15.55 4.40
CA PRO A 362 -12.80 -16.49 3.64
C PRO A 362 -11.33 -16.09 3.59
N ALA A 363 -10.99 -14.81 3.34
CA ALA A 363 -9.60 -14.38 3.25
C ALA A 363 -8.88 -14.43 4.59
N GLN A 364 -9.53 -14.06 5.70
CA GLN A 364 -8.94 -14.24 7.03
C GLN A 364 -8.73 -15.72 7.35
N THR A 365 -9.68 -16.57 6.98
CA THR A 365 -9.57 -18.03 7.12
C THR A 365 -8.38 -18.57 6.33
N LEU A 366 -8.24 -18.21 5.06
CA LEU A 366 -7.13 -18.62 4.21
C LEU A 366 -5.78 -18.09 4.73
N THR A 367 -5.75 -16.87 5.28
CA THR A 367 -4.57 -16.29 5.93
C THR A 367 -4.11 -17.14 7.13
N CYS A 368 -5.04 -17.59 7.96
CA CYS A 368 -4.75 -18.48 9.08
C CYS A 368 -4.26 -19.87 8.60
N GLU A 369 -4.89 -20.44 7.58
CA GLU A 369 -4.49 -21.72 7.02
C GLU A 369 -3.07 -21.69 6.41
N LEU A 370 -2.71 -20.60 5.73
CA LEU A 370 -1.36 -20.43 5.18
C LEU A 370 -0.30 -20.33 6.30
N TYR A 371 -0.62 -19.62 7.39
CA TYR A 371 0.27 -19.58 8.54
C TYR A 371 0.44 -20.96 9.19
N LEU A 372 -0.65 -21.70 9.38
CA LEU A 372 -0.61 -23.07 9.92
C LEU A 372 0.17 -24.04 9.03
N GLU A 373 0.10 -23.87 7.71
CA GLU A 373 0.81 -24.72 6.77
C GLU A 373 2.33 -24.56 6.86
N ALA A 374 2.83 -23.33 6.83
CA ALA A 374 4.27 -23.11 6.68
C ALA A 374 4.87 -21.97 7.53
N GLY A 375 4.11 -21.35 8.44
CA GLY A 375 4.57 -20.19 9.21
C GLY A 375 4.70 -18.91 8.37
N ILE A 376 3.95 -18.82 7.28
CA ILE A 376 3.89 -17.67 6.40
C ILE A 376 2.81 -16.71 6.89
N ARG A 377 3.18 -15.49 7.26
CA ARG A 377 2.26 -14.45 7.69
C ARG A 377 1.86 -13.59 6.49
N ALA A 378 0.61 -13.68 6.06
CA ALA A 378 -0.01 -12.84 5.04
C ALA A 378 -0.95 -11.80 5.68
N CYS A 379 -1.69 -11.05 4.87
CA CYS A 379 -2.66 -10.05 5.35
C CYS A 379 -3.99 -10.19 4.61
N GLU A 380 -5.07 -10.23 5.35
CA GLU A 380 -6.40 -10.07 4.78
C GLU A 380 -6.57 -8.63 4.28
N ILE A 381 -7.06 -8.47 3.06
CA ILE A 381 -7.48 -7.20 2.43
C ILE A 381 -8.84 -7.47 1.77
N GLY A 382 -9.88 -7.46 2.57
CA GLY A 382 -11.21 -7.82 2.11
C GLY A 382 -12.30 -7.47 3.13
N TYR A 383 -13.11 -8.42 3.53
CA TYR A 383 -14.30 -8.21 4.32
C TYR A 383 -14.04 -7.76 5.77
N VAL A 384 -12.92 -8.17 6.38
CA VAL A 384 -12.54 -7.66 7.69
C VAL A 384 -12.05 -6.21 7.58
N LEU A 385 -11.15 -5.94 6.62
CA LEU A 385 -10.62 -4.60 6.37
C LEU A 385 -11.70 -3.61 5.91
N ALA A 386 -12.70 -4.06 5.14
CA ALA A 386 -13.80 -3.21 4.69
C ALA A 386 -14.58 -2.55 5.85
N ASP A 387 -14.43 -3.14 7.05
CA ASP A 387 -15.02 -2.62 8.29
C ASP A 387 -16.57 -2.62 8.26
N ARG A 388 -17.17 -1.97 9.24
CA ARG A 388 -18.62 -1.79 9.30
C ARG A 388 -19.02 -0.45 8.68
N ASP A 389 -20.23 -0.38 8.20
CA ASP A 389 -20.85 0.89 7.81
C ASP A 389 -20.87 1.83 9.04
N PRO A 390 -20.42 3.08 8.91
CA PRO A 390 -20.30 3.99 10.05
C PRO A 390 -21.65 4.43 10.64
N VAL A 391 -22.75 4.26 9.87
CA VAL A 391 -24.11 4.64 10.28
C VAL A 391 -24.92 3.43 10.72
N THR A 392 -25.03 2.41 9.83
CA THR A 392 -25.88 1.21 10.10
C THR A 392 -25.17 0.18 10.96
N ARG A 393 -23.85 0.22 11.07
CA ARG A 393 -23.00 -0.77 11.74
C ARG A 393 -23.07 -2.18 11.14
N GLU A 394 -23.62 -2.33 9.98
CA GLU A 394 -23.60 -3.59 9.22
C GLU A 394 -22.23 -3.85 8.60
N ASN A 395 -21.87 -5.13 8.42
CA ASN A 395 -20.65 -5.50 7.71
C ASN A 395 -20.70 -5.03 6.25
N ARG A 396 -19.62 -4.42 5.78
CA ARG A 396 -19.44 -4.11 4.37
C ARG A 396 -18.82 -5.33 3.67
N PHE A 397 -19.56 -5.91 2.74
CA PHE A 397 -19.13 -7.02 1.90
C PHE A 397 -18.96 -6.60 0.42
N GLY A 398 -18.67 -5.34 0.19
CA GLY A 398 -18.41 -4.81 -1.15
C GLY A 398 -16.95 -5.01 -1.55
N GLY A 399 -16.73 -5.23 -2.86
CA GLY A 399 -15.38 -5.48 -3.39
C GLY A 399 -14.98 -6.95 -3.37
N ASN A 400 -13.68 -7.19 -3.44
CA ASN A 400 -13.09 -8.53 -3.45
C ASN A 400 -12.57 -8.89 -2.05
N ASP A 401 -12.53 -10.19 -1.74
CA ASP A 401 -11.94 -10.71 -0.50
C ASP A 401 -10.57 -11.33 -0.78
N PHE A 402 -9.49 -10.60 -0.44
CA PHE A 402 -8.12 -10.97 -0.80
C PHE A 402 -7.27 -11.43 0.37
N VAL A 403 -6.42 -12.42 0.12
CA VAL A 403 -5.20 -12.64 0.89
C VAL A 403 -4.05 -11.96 0.17
N ARG A 404 -3.51 -10.90 0.76
CA ARG A 404 -2.38 -10.16 0.22
C ARG A 404 -1.06 -10.76 0.69
N LEU A 405 -0.26 -11.22 -0.27
CA LEU A 405 1.11 -11.70 -0.09
C LEU A 405 2.06 -10.56 -0.43
N CYS A 406 2.29 -9.67 0.54
CA CYS A 406 3.08 -8.47 0.33
C CYS A 406 4.57 -8.79 0.46
N ILE A 407 5.34 -8.63 -0.62
CA ILE A 407 6.76 -9.01 -0.64
C ILE A 407 7.61 -7.80 -0.21
N PRO A 408 8.34 -7.85 0.91
CA PRO A 408 9.29 -6.80 1.30
C PRO A 408 10.41 -6.63 0.28
N ARG A 409 10.82 -5.38 0.02
CA ARG A 409 11.84 -5.05 -0.96
C ARG A 409 13.23 -5.53 -0.52
N ARG A 410 13.93 -6.29 -1.38
CA ARG A 410 15.32 -6.75 -1.17
C ARG A 410 15.51 -7.69 0.04
N VAL A 411 14.47 -8.43 0.45
CA VAL A 411 14.49 -9.30 1.65
C VAL A 411 14.52 -10.78 1.28
N TYR A 412 13.54 -11.22 0.50
CA TYR A 412 13.38 -12.62 0.14
C TYR A 412 13.95 -12.94 -1.24
N THR A 413 14.38 -14.19 -1.43
CA THR A 413 14.83 -14.74 -2.71
C THR A 413 13.71 -15.52 -3.40
N ASN A 414 13.93 -15.92 -4.66
CA ASN A 414 12.97 -16.75 -5.39
C ASN A 414 12.74 -18.12 -4.73
N ASN A 415 13.71 -18.66 -4.00
CA ASN A 415 13.49 -19.87 -3.20
C ASN A 415 12.43 -19.70 -2.11
N HIS A 416 12.32 -18.50 -1.53
CA HIS A 416 11.23 -18.19 -0.60
C HIS A 416 9.90 -18.09 -1.35
N MET A 417 9.89 -17.55 -2.57
CA MET A 417 8.68 -17.54 -3.41
C MET A 417 8.20 -18.93 -3.75
N ASP A 418 9.11 -19.87 -4.03
CA ASP A 418 8.77 -21.28 -4.25
C ASP A 418 8.14 -21.92 -3.00
N VAL A 419 8.66 -21.63 -1.80
CA VAL A 419 8.06 -22.09 -0.53
C VAL A 419 6.65 -21.51 -0.34
N ILE A 420 6.46 -20.22 -0.63
CA ILE A 420 5.15 -19.56 -0.53
C ILE A 420 4.15 -20.23 -1.49
N ALA A 421 4.55 -20.41 -2.75
CA ALA A 421 3.70 -21.01 -3.77
C ALA A 421 3.33 -22.46 -3.40
N ALA A 422 4.30 -23.27 -2.94
CA ALA A 422 4.07 -24.66 -2.51
C ALA A 422 3.13 -24.72 -1.29
N ALA A 423 3.31 -23.85 -0.30
CA ALA A 423 2.42 -23.79 0.87
C ALA A 423 0.98 -23.44 0.49
N LEU A 424 0.80 -22.46 -0.40
CA LEU A 424 -0.52 -22.12 -0.95
C LEU A 424 -1.12 -23.30 -1.73
N LYS A 425 -0.32 -24.00 -2.53
CA LYS A 425 -0.76 -25.18 -3.26
C LYS A 425 -1.27 -26.27 -2.33
N ASN A 426 -0.55 -26.54 -1.25
CA ASN A 426 -0.98 -27.52 -0.24
C ASN A 426 -2.33 -27.13 0.38
N VAL A 427 -2.52 -25.86 0.72
CA VAL A 427 -3.81 -25.38 1.24
C VAL A 427 -4.90 -25.46 0.17
N TYR A 428 -4.59 -25.07 -1.07
CA TYR A 428 -5.52 -25.11 -2.19
C TYR A 428 -5.98 -26.54 -2.51
N ASP A 429 -5.09 -27.53 -2.48
CA ASP A 429 -5.42 -28.93 -2.75
C ASP A 429 -6.35 -29.55 -1.70
N ARG A 430 -6.21 -29.12 -0.44
CA ARG A 430 -7.07 -29.60 0.67
C ARG A 430 -8.22 -28.64 1.01
N ARG A 431 -8.49 -27.59 0.21
CA ARG A 431 -9.46 -26.55 0.50
C ARG A 431 -10.85 -27.08 0.85
N ASP A 432 -11.24 -28.19 0.22
CA ASP A 432 -12.55 -28.82 0.47
C ASP A 432 -12.65 -29.45 1.88
N THR A 433 -11.56 -29.58 2.61
CA THR A 433 -11.56 -30.01 4.02
C THR A 433 -11.84 -28.85 4.98
N ILE A 434 -11.69 -27.61 4.54
CA ILE A 434 -11.98 -26.39 5.32
C ILE A 434 -13.47 -26.11 5.18
N LYS A 435 -14.29 -26.59 6.12
CA LYS A 435 -15.75 -26.53 6.01
C LYS A 435 -16.37 -25.24 6.55
N ARG A 436 -15.73 -24.60 7.47
CA ARG A 436 -16.19 -23.40 8.17
C ARG A 436 -15.05 -22.38 8.28
N GLY A 437 -15.41 -21.12 8.36
CA GLY A 437 -14.47 -20.03 8.53
C GLY A 437 -14.34 -19.56 9.97
N LEU A 438 -14.39 -18.27 10.16
CA LEU A 438 -14.14 -17.58 11.44
C LEU A 438 -15.35 -16.73 11.84
N GLU A 439 -15.51 -16.53 13.15
CA GLU A 439 -16.46 -15.59 13.73
C GLU A 439 -15.71 -14.54 14.54
N ILE A 440 -16.05 -13.25 14.35
CA ILE A 440 -15.51 -12.15 15.16
C ILE A 440 -16.11 -12.24 16.56
N THR A 441 -15.24 -12.33 17.59
CA THR A 441 -15.63 -12.36 19.01
C THR A 441 -15.45 -11.00 19.69
N TRP A 442 -14.57 -10.16 19.14
CA TRP A 442 -14.34 -8.79 19.57
C TRP A 442 -13.80 -7.95 18.42
N GLU A 443 -14.19 -6.69 18.33
CA GLU A 443 -13.68 -5.75 17.33
C GLU A 443 -13.62 -4.33 17.85
N ALA A 444 -12.66 -3.54 17.34
CA ALA A 444 -12.59 -2.10 17.52
C ALA A 444 -13.68 -1.40 16.69
N GLU A 445 -14.06 -0.19 17.08
CA GLU A 445 -15.07 0.61 16.37
C GLU A 445 -14.64 1.01 14.95
N LEU A 446 -13.33 1.28 14.76
CA LEU A 446 -12.71 1.66 13.49
C LEU A 446 -11.45 0.82 13.24
N MET A 447 -11.16 0.55 11.97
CA MET A 447 -9.98 -0.21 11.52
C MET A 447 -9.82 -1.53 12.27
N ARG A 448 -10.93 -2.26 12.42
CA ARG A 448 -11.02 -3.50 13.22
C ARG A 448 -10.02 -4.58 12.84
N HIS A 449 -9.62 -4.66 11.56
CA HIS A 449 -8.72 -5.71 11.05
C HIS A 449 -7.38 -5.77 11.79
N PHE A 450 -6.89 -4.64 12.36
CA PHE A 450 -5.64 -4.65 13.13
C PHE A 450 -5.75 -5.38 14.48
N THR A 451 -6.93 -5.36 15.11
CA THR A 451 -7.07 -5.75 16.52
C THR A 451 -8.23 -6.71 16.82
N CYS A 452 -9.12 -6.96 15.86
CA CYS A 452 -10.25 -7.85 16.10
C CYS A 452 -9.79 -9.26 16.48
N GLN A 453 -10.59 -9.94 17.29
CA GLN A 453 -10.39 -11.30 17.74
C GLN A 453 -11.39 -12.23 17.08
N PHE A 454 -10.93 -13.42 16.74
CA PHE A 454 -11.77 -14.42 16.08
C PHE A 454 -11.72 -15.75 16.84
N LYS A 455 -12.73 -16.57 16.58
CA LYS A 455 -12.70 -18.00 16.88
C LYS A 455 -12.99 -18.81 15.61
N ARG A 456 -12.44 -19.99 15.51
CA ARG A 456 -12.78 -20.95 14.44
C ARG A 456 -14.18 -21.52 14.68
N LEU A 457 -14.91 -21.68 13.57
CA LEU A 457 -16.22 -22.31 13.57
C LEU A 457 -16.04 -23.77 13.13
N GLY A 458 -16.02 -24.69 14.07
CA GLY A 458 -16.16 -26.13 13.89
C GLY A 458 -15.10 -26.81 13.07
#